data_f1d5fc8e5362cc11f4610359b06fcbe8
#
_entry.id   f1d5fc8e5362cc11f4610359b06fcbe8
#
_cell.length_a   1.000
_cell.length_b   1.000
_cell.length_c   1.000
_cell.angle_alpha   90.00
_cell.angle_beta   90.00
_cell.angle_gamma   90.00
#
_symmetry.space_group_name_H-M   'P 1'
#
loop_
_entity.id
_entity.type
_entity.pdbx_description
1 polymer ?
#
loop_
_entity_poly.entity_id
_entity_poly.type
_entity_poly.pdbx_seq_one_letter_code
_entity_poly.pdbx_strand_id
1 'polypeptide(L)'
;MIKNRFLIDMSQAHLLWKMGNEDEVRVHVEELVEGAINNIDSADYVLEILSLCNLFMNMGEFDAWKKVIVEYERFATDTQNLFFQKICVKMWMKYESAIGDTEAYNKLCVYYANLHSMQVKEQIKRLGDTIDLKLQLQETEYERRKAVRLNYTDMLTGMGNKFKMRNDFEKLVSKNQDSDGAGITFGVVDIDFFKSFNRNSGR
;
A
#
# COMPACT_ATOMS: atom_id res chain seq x y z
N MET A 1 -17.44 -11.34 -19.81
CA MET A 1 -17.77 -12.78 -19.66
C MET A 1 -16.59 -13.72 -20.00
N ILE A 2 -15.48 -13.25 -20.54
CA ILE A 2 -14.30 -14.06 -20.96
C ILE A 2 -13.29 -14.30 -19.82
N LYS A 3 -13.20 -13.39 -18.83
CA LYS A 3 -12.20 -13.48 -17.73
C LYS A 3 -12.34 -14.73 -16.83
N ASN A 4 -13.53 -15.28 -16.66
CA ASN A 4 -13.72 -16.45 -15.80
C ASN A 4 -13.41 -17.79 -16.48
N ARG A 5 -13.32 -17.84 -17.82
CA ARG A 5 -13.09 -19.09 -18.54
C ARG A 5 -11.69 -19.64 -18.26
N PHE A 6 -10.65 -18.82 -18.37
CA PHE A 6 -9.27 -19.25 -18.10
C PHE A 6 -9.10 -19.91 -16.71
N LEU A 7 -9.71 -19.31 -15.66
CA LEU A 7 -9.65 -19.88 -14.31
C LEU A 7 -10.33 -21.24 -14.21
N ILE A 8 -11.44 -21.40 -14.89
CA ILE A 8 -12.19 -22.68 -14.93
C ILE A 8 -11.37 -23.74 -15.65
N ASP A 9 -10.87 -23.42 -16.86
CA ASP A 9 -10.09 -24.33 -17.68
C ASP A 9 -8.80 -24.77 -16.96
N MET A 10 -8.10 -23.82 -16.31
CA MET A 10 -6.92 -24.10 -15.50
C MET A 10 -7.23 -24.98 -14.28
N SER A 11 -8.33 -24.69 -13.56
CA SER A 11 -8.74 -25.48 -12.40
C SER A 11 -9.11 -26.90 -12.80
N GLN A 12 -9.78 -27.07 -13.94
CA GLN A 12 -10.14 -28.35 -14.52
C GLN A 12 -8.88 -29.15 -14.92
N ALA A 13 -7.92 -28.50 -15.57
CA ALA A 13 -6.65 -29.11 -15.94
C ALA A 13 -5.87 -29.62 -14.71
N HIS A 14 -5.79 -28.80 -13.64
CA HIS A 14 -5.17 -29.22 -12.38
C HIS A 14 -5.88 -30.41 -11.73
N LEU A 15 -7.21 -30.44 -11.78
CA LEU A 15 -8.01 -31.54 -11.23
C LEU A 15 -7.76 -32.82 -12.01
N LEU A 16 -7.85 -32.78 -13.35
CA LEU A 16 -7.60 -33.91 -14.23
C LEU A 16 -6.18 -34.49 -14.03
N TRP A 17 -5.19 -33.61 -13.95
CA TRP A 17 -3.81 -34.02 -13.67
C TRP A 17 -3.67 -34.73 -12.33
N LYS A 18 -4.29 -34.20 -11.25
CA LYS A 18 -4.30 -34.85 -9.92
C LYS A 18 -5.02 -36.18 -9.90
N MET A 19 -5.99 -36.40 -10.78
CA MET A 19 -6.70 -37.66 -10.94
C MET A 19 -5.91 -38.68 -11.79
N GLY A 20 -4.76 -38.29 -12.34
CA GLY A 20 -3.94 -39.15 -13.22
C GLY A 20 -4.38 -39.19 -14.68
N ASN A 21 -5.29 -38.29 -15.07
CA ASN A 21 -5.81 -38.19 -16.44
C ASN A 21 -4.96 -37.22 -17.29
N GLU A 22 -3.65 -37.47 -17.37
CA GLU A 22 -2.72 -36.57 -18.08
C GLU A 22 -3.03 -36.40 -19.55
N ASP A 23 -3.46 -37.44 -20.23
CA ASP A 23 -3.80 -37.42 -21.67
C ASP A 23 -4.95 -36.44 -21.98
N GLU A 24 -5.92 -36.32 -21.08
CA GLU A 24 -7.00 -35.35 -21.22
C GLU A 24 -6.49 -33.91 -21.06
N VAL A 25 -5.55 -33.67 -20.16
CA VAL A 25 -4.94 -32.35 -20.00
C VAL A 25 -4.12 -31.97 -21.23
N ARG A 26 -3.37 -32.92 -21.83
CA ARG A 26 -2.55 -32.67 -23.01
C ARG A 26 -3.37 -32.21 -24.23
N VAL A 27 -4.61 -32.66 -24.37
CA VAL A 27 -5.50 -32.19 -25.43
C VAL A 27 -5.81 -30.69 -25.32
N HIS A 28 -5.80 -30.15 -24.11
CA HIS A 28 -6.17 -28.76 -23.87
C HIS A 28 -4.96 -27.81 -23.64
N VAL A 29 -3.72 -28.30 -23.82
CA VAL A 29 -2.49 -27.49 -23.54
C VAL A 29 -2.46 -26.20 -24.34
N GLU A 30 -2.78 -26.23 -25.64
CA GLU A 30 -2.77 -25.02 -26.48
C GLU A 30 -3.85 -24.01 -26.03
N GLU A 31 -5.04 -24.45 -25.64
CA GLU A 31 -6.11 -23.59 -25.11
C GLU A 31 -5.69 -22.94 -23.78
N LEU A 32 -4.98 -23.68 -22.93
CA LEU A 32 -4.43 -23.17 -21.67
C LEU A 32 -3.33 -22.13 -21.89
N VAL A 33 -2.45 -22.35 -22.88
CA VAL A 33 -1.42 -21.37 -23.29
C VAL A 33 -2.06 -20.08 -23.79
N GLU A 34 -3.05 -20.19 -24.71
CA GLU A 34 -3.78 -19.01 -25.21
C GLU A 34 -4.50 -18.27 -24.08
N GLY A 35 -5.14 -19.02 -23.18
CA GLY A 35 -5.80 -18.46 -22.01
C GLY A 35 -4.84 -17.69 -21.10
N ALA A 36 -3.64 -18.23 -20.86
CA ALA A 36 -2.60 -17.56 -20.09
C ALA A 36 -2.10 -16.27 -20.77
N ILE A 37 -1.80 -16.36 -22.08
CA ILE A 37 -1.30 -15.21 -22.87
C ILE A 37 -2.32 -14.08 -22.90
N ASN A 38 -3.60 -14.38 -23.10
CA ASN A 38 -4.68 -13.40 -23.15
C ASN A 38 -4.96 -12.71 -21.79
N ASN A 39 -4.39 -13.21 -20.69
CA ASN A 39 -4.55 -12.65 -19.35
C ASN A 39 -3.23 -12.20 -18.69
N ILE A 40 -2.13 -12.17 -19.44
CA ILE A 40 -0.78 -11.83 -18.95
C ILE A 40 -0.68 -10.41 -18.43
N ASP A 41 -1.42 -9.49 -18.99
CA ASP A 41 -1.43 -8.06 -18.63
C ASP A 41 -2.18 -7.75 -17.34
N SER A 42 -2.85 -8.74 -16.77
CA SER A 42 -3.60 -8.61 -15.53
C SER A 42 -2.80 -9.09 -14.34
N ALA A 43 -2.50 -8.18 -13.41
CA ALA A 43 -1.85 -8.51 -12.13
C ALA A 43 -2.64 -9.54 -11.30
N ASP A 44 -3.94 -9.64 -11.54
CA ASP A 44 -4.86 -10.55 -10.82
C ASP A 44 -4.61 -12.02 -11.15
N TYR A 45 -3.99 -12.33 -12.31
CA TYR A 45 -3.76 -13.71 -12.77
C TYR A 45 -2.31 -14.20 -12.67
N VAL A 46 -1.44 -13.44 -12.02
CA VAL A 46 -0.02 -13.80 -11.88
C VAL A 46 0.18 -15.15 -11.19
N LEU A 47 -0.59 -15.41 -10.13
CA LEU A 47 -0.48 -16.68 -9.38
C LEU A 47 -1.00 -17.86 -10.18
N GLU A 48 -2.05 -17.66 -10.95
CA GLU A 48 -2.67 -18.65 -11.82
C GLU A 48 -1.72 -19.01 -12.97
N ILE A 49 -1.11 -18.02 -13.61
CA ILE A 49 -0.10 -18.23 -14.66
C ILE A 49 1.10 -19.00 -14.10
N LEU A 50 1.59 -18.66 -12.91
CA LEU A 50 2.66 -19.41 -12.24
C LEU A 50 2.25 -20.84 -11.91
N SER A 51 1.00 -21.05 -11.50
CA SER A 51 0.45 -22.38 -11.22
C SER A 51 0.38 -23.22 -12.50
N LEU A 52 -0.08 -22.62 -13.61
CA LEU A 52 -0.10 -23.28 -14.91
C LEU A 52 1.30 -23.65 -15.41
N CYS A 53 2.28 -22.75 -15.26
CA CYS A 53 3.68 -23.04 -15.58
C CYS A 53 4.23 -24.22 -14.77
N ASN A 54 3.86 -24.34 -13.49
CA ASN A 54 4.23 -25.51 -12.68
C ASN A 54 3.54 -26.80 -13.17
N LEU A 55 2.30 -26.72 -13.63
CA LEU A 55 1.61 -27.86 -14.23
C LEU A 55 2.34 -28.33 -15.50
N PHE A 56 2.67 -27.42 -16.43
CA PHE A 56 3.44 -27.73 -17.62
C PHE A 56 4.80 -28.36 -17.32
N MET A 57 5.51 -27.83 -16.31
CA MET A 57 6.77 -28.40 -15.84
C MET A 57 6.60 -29.86 -15.39
N ASN A 58 5.58 -30.14 -14.58
CA ASN A 58 5.31 -31.48 -14.05
C ASN A 58 4.90 -32.48 -15.14
N MET A 59 4.24 -32.00 -16.19
CA MET A 59 3.83 -32.80 -17.35
C MET A 59 4.94 -32.97 -18.40
N GLY A 60 6.05 -32.23 -18.28
CA GLY A 60 7.10 -32.21 -19.28
C GLY A 60 6.76 -31.41 -20.54
N GLU A 61 5.74 -30.55 -20.48
CA GLU A 61 5.29 -29.68 -21.58
C GLU A 61 6.17 -28.40 -21.67
N PHE A 62 7.45 -28.59 -21.93
CA PHE A 62 8.43 -27.49 -21.90
C PHE A 62 8.22 -26.43 -22.99
N ASP A 63 7.73 -26.84 -24.18
CA ASP A 63 7.43 -25.90 -25.26
C ASP A 63 6.25 -24.97 -24.92
N ALA A 64 5.20 -25.54 -24.36
CA ALA A 64 4.04 -24.78 -23.87
C ALA A 64 4.46 -23.82 -22.76
N TRP A 65 5.25 -24.29 -21.79
CA TRP A 65 5.78 -23.48 -20.72
C TRP A 65 6.62 -22.32 -21.25
N LYS A 66 7.53 -22.58 -22.19
CA LYS A 66 8.39 -21.58 -22.81
C LYS A 66 7.60 -20.50 -23.55
N LYS A 67 6.54 -20.86 -24.27
CA LYS A 67 5.63 -19.91 -24.94
C LYS A 67 5.07 -18.89 -23.94
N VAL A 68 4.57 -19.36 -22.79
CA VAL A 68 4.00 -18.50 -21.73
C VAL A 68 5.09 -17.59 -21.13
N ILE A 69 6.30 -18.11 -20.86
CA ILE A 69 7.37 -17.30 -20.26
C ILE A 69 7.82 -16.18 -21.21
N VAL A 70 7.97 -16.46 -22.51
CA VAL A 70 8.39 -15.45 -23.51
C VAL A 70 7.38 -14.30 -23.59
N GLU A 71 6.10 -14.58 -23.59
CA GLU A 71 5.08 -13.54 -23.61
C GLU A 71 5.02 -12.75 -22.28
N TYR A 72 5.24 -13.46 -21.16
CA TYR A 72 5.34 -12.80 -19.86
C TYR A 72 6.58 -11.90 -19.76
N GLU A 73 7.70 -12.29 -20.37
CA GLU A 73 8.93 -11.48 -20.44
C GLU A 73 8.70 -10.18 -21.20
N ARG A 74 7.98 -10.26 -22.34
CA ARG A 74 7.61 -9.07 -23.11
C ARG A 74 6.77 -8.11 -22.26
N PHE A 75 5.72 -8.61 -21.63
CA PHE A 75 4.88 -7.82 -20.71
C PHE A 75 5.69 -7.20 -19.55
N ALA A 76 6.53 -8.00 -18.88
CA ALA A 76 7.36 -7.54 -17.77
C ALA A 76 8.36 -6.44 -18.18
N THR A 77 8.86 -6.52 -19.41
CA THR A 77 9.79 -5.52 -19.98
C THR A 77 9.04 -4.23 -20.32
N ASP A 78 7.89 -4.32 -20.98
CA ASP A 78 7.09 -3.17 -21.39
C ASP A 78 6.56 -2.36 -20.20
N THR A 79 6.18 -3.03 -19.13
CA THR A 79 5.70 -2.37 -17.90
C THR A 79 6.80 -1.69 -17.08
N GLN A 80 8.06 -2.04 -17.29
CA GLN A 80 9.22 -1.60 -16.48
C GLN A 80 9.06 -1.80 -14.97
N ASN A 81 8.14 -2.69 -14.57
CA ASN A 81 7.84 -2.95 -13.18
C ASN A 81 8.74 -4.04 -12.60
N LEU A 82 9.56 -3.70 -11.60
CA LEU A 82 10.50 -4.62 -10.96
C LEU A 82 9.83 -5.88 -10.38
N PHE A 83 8.57 -5.79 -9.98
CA PHE A 83 7.82 -6.95 -9.46
C PHE A 83 7.60 -7.99 -10.57
N PHE A 84 7.09 -7.57 -11.75
CA PHE A 84 6.86 -8.48 -12.89
C PHE A 84 8.17 -9.00 -13.45
N GLN A 85 9.20 -8.15 -13.56
CA GLN A 85 10.54 -8.59 -14.00
C GLN A 85 11.11 -9.67 -13.10
N LYS A 86 10.99 -9.55 -11.77
CA LYS A 86 11.44 -10.59 -10.83
C LYS A 86 10.66 -11.90 -10.97
N ILE A 87 9.35 -11.82 -11.23
CA ILE A 87 8.53 -13.02 -11.47
C ILE A 87 8.99 -13.70 -12.76
N CYS A 88 9.18 -12.93 -13.83
CA CYS A 88 9.67 -13.44 -15.10
C CYS A 88 11.01 -14.17 -14.93
N VAL A 89 11.98 -13.54 -14.26
CA VAL A 89 13.28 -14.17 -14.01
C VAL A 89 13.14 -15.47 -13.20
N LYS A 90 12.24 -15.53 -12.21
CA LYS A 90 11.97 -16.77 -11.48
C LYS A 90 11.38 -17.86 -12.36
N MET A 91 10.51 -17.50 -13.31
CA MET A 91 9.95 -18.45 -14.26
C MET A 91 11.06 -19.04 -15.14
N TRP A 92 11.92 -18.18 -15.68
CA TRP A 92 13.10 -18.62 -16.45
C TRP A 92 14.07 -19.47 -15.61
N MET A 93 14.38 -19.08 -14.37
CA MET A 93 15.23 -19.88 -13.48
C MET A 93 14.68 -21.30 -13.27
N LYS A 94 13.37 -21.43 -13.07
CA LYS A 94 12.74 -22.75 -12.94
C LYS A 94 12.82 -23.54 -14.24
N TYR A 95 12.60 -22.89 -15.37
CA TYR A 95 12.68 -23.51 -16.69
C TYR A 95 14.10 -24.04 -16.96
N GLU A 96 15.13 -23.18 -16.81
CA GLU A 96 16.52 -23.56 -17.06
C GLU A 96 17.00 -24.66 -16.10
N SER A 97 16.54 -24.61 -14.85
CA SER A 97 16.81 -25.69 -13.89
C SER A 97 16.19 -27.02 -14.31
N ALA A 98 14.97 -26.99 -14.88
CA ALA A 98 14.26 -28.19 -15.29
C ALA A 98 14.86 -28.85 -16.54
N ILE A 99 15.38 -28.04 -17.49
CA ILE A 99 16.06 -28.54 -18.69
C ILE A 99 17.54 -28.83 -18.46
N GLY A 100 18.11 -28.45 -17.28
CA GLY A 100 19.49 -28.71 -16.90
C GLY A 100 20.52 -27.71 -17.43
N ASP A 101 20.10 -26.54 -17.94
CA ASP A 101 21.02 -25.49 -18.37
C ASP A 101 21.52 -24.69 -17.16
N THR A 102 22.60 -25.21 -16.55
CA THR A 102 23.21 -24.61 -15.36
C THR A 102 23.85 -23.24 -15.64
N GLU A 103 24.35 -23.00 -16.85
CA GLU A 103 24.97 -21.72 -17.20
C GLU A 103 23.93 -20.62 -17.30
N ALA A 104 22.83 -20.86 -18.02
CA ALA A 104 21.71 -19.93 -18.11
C ALA A 104 21.09 -19.67 -16.74
N TYR A 105 20.87 -20.71 -15.93
CA TYR A 105 20.38 -20.60 -14.55
C TYR A 105 21.26 -19.67 -13.70
N ASN A 106 22.58 -19.84 -13.71
CA ASN A 106 23.49 -19.01 -12.93
C ASN A 106 23.47 -17.53 -13.38
N LYS A 107 23.39 -17.25 -14.69
CA LYS A 107 23.22 -15.89 -15.20
C LYS A 107 21.93 -15.24 -14.67
N LEU A 108 20.83 -16.00 -14.66
CA LEU A 108 19.55 -15.55 -14.14
C LEU A 108 19.59 -15.30 -12.62
N CYS A 109 20.33 -16.11 -11.86
CA CYS A 109 20.53 -15.89 -10.41
C CYS A 109 21.18 -14.53 -10.15
N VAL A 110 22.24 -14.19 -10.89
CA VAL A 110 22.92 -12.89 -10.77
C VAL A 110 21.97 -11.75 -11.15
N TYR A 111 21.22 -11.90 -12.24
CA TYR A 111 20.24 -10.90 -12.68
C TYR A 111 19.14 -10.72 -11.65
N TYR A 112 18.60 -11.80 -11.08
CA TYR A 112 17.61 -11.75 -10.00
C TYR A 112 18.12 -11.02 -8.76
N ALA A 113 19.38 -11.29 -8.35
CA ALA A 113 20.00 -10.61 -7.21
C ALA A 113 20.09 -9.09 -7.44
N ASN A 114 20.43 -8.67 -8.66
CA ASN A 114 20.47 -7.26 -9.04
C ASN A 114 19.08 -6.60 -8.97
N LEU A 115 18.06 -7.24 -9.56
CA LEU A 115 16.67 -6.75 -9.49
C LEU A 115 16.17 -6.67 -8.04
N HIS A 116 16.51 -7.65 -7.22
CA HIS A 116 16.17 -7.64 -5.81
C HIS A 116 16.82 -6.47 -5.06
N SER A 117 18.11 -6.24 -5.30
CA SER A 117 18.84 -5.10 -4.72
C SER A 117 18.22 -3.76 -5.14
N MET A 118 17.84 -3.61 -6.41
CA MET A 118 17.16 -2.40 -6.90
C MET A 118 15.81 -2.19 -6.18
N GLN A 119 15.01 -3.25 -6.03
CA GLN A 119 13.72 -3.18 -5.34
C GLN A 119 13.89 -2.78 -3.87
N VAL A 120 14.86 -3.36 -3.16
CA VAL A 120 15.15 -3.02 -1.76
C VAL A 120 15.56 -1.55 -1.63
N LYS A 121 16.42 -1.06 -2.52
CA LYS A 121 16.83 0.36 -2.52
C LYS A 121 15.62 1.29 -2.72
N GLU A 122 14.73 0.95 -3.65
CA GLU A 122 13.51 1.73 -3.88
C GLU A 122 12.58 1.72 -2.67
N GLN A 123 12.41 0.57 -2.01
CA GLN A 123 11.61 0.47 -0.79
C GLN A 123 12.20 1.30 0.37
N ILE A 124 13.53 1.25 0.56
CA ILE A 124 14.22 2.06 1.57
C ILE A 124 14.01 3.55 1.30
N LYS A 125 14.14 3.99 0.04
CA LYS A 125 13.89 5.37 -0.35
C LYS A 125 12.46 5.81 -0.02
N ARG A 126 11.46 5.02 -0.44
CA ARG A 126 10.03 5.31 -0.14
C ARG A 126 9.76 5.38 1.36
N LEU A 127 10.41 4.52 2.15
CA LEU A 127 10.29 4.55 3.61
C LEU A 127 10.88 5.84 4.19
N GLY A 128 12.05 6.27 3.71
CA GLY A 128 12.68 7.54 4.07
C GLY A 128 11.75 8.72 3.79
N ASP A 129 11.24 8.83 2.57
CA ASP A 129 10.31 9.89 2.15
C ASP A 129 9.04 9.92 3.06
N THR A 130 8.54 8.75 3.46
CA THR A 130 7.39 8.63 4.36
C THR A 130 7.70 9.11 5.77
N ILE A 131 8.90 8.82 6.29
CA ILE A 131 9.36 9.28 7.60
C ILE A 131 9.50 10.79 7.61
N ASP A 132 10.14 11.36 6.59
CA ASP A 132 10.33 12.80 6.46
C ASP A 132 8.98 13.54 6.42
N LEU A 133 8.02 13.03 5.66
CA LEU A 133 6.66 13.59 5.61
C LEU A 133 5.97 13.56 6.99
N LYS A 134 6.12 12.46 7.73
CA LYS A 134 5.57 12.37 9.10
C LYS A 134 6.21 13.36 10.06
N LEU A 135 7.53 13.56 9.98
CA LEU A 135 8.24 14.54 10.81
C LEU A 135 7.76 15.96 10.52
N GLN A 136 7.63 16.34 9.24
CA GLN A 136 7.09 17.64 8.84
C GLN A 136 5.66 17.85 9.34
N LEU A 137 4.82 16.83 9.27
CA LEU A 137 3.45 16.90 9.78
C LEU A 137 3.43 17.14 11.30
N GLN A 138 4.27 16.41 12.04
CA GLN A 138 4.38 16.57 13.50
C GLN A 138 4.86 17.97 13.88
N GLU A 139 5.85 18.49 13.19
CA GLU A 139 6.36 19.86 13.40
C GLU A 139 5.27 20.89 13.12
N THR A 140 4.57 20.76 12.01
CA THR A 140 3.44 21.64 11.65
C THR A 140 2.34 21.62 12.71
N GLU A 141 1.97 20.42 13.19
CA GLU A 141 0.98 20.28 14.27
C GLU A 141 1.46 20.89 15.59
N TYR A 142 2.72 20.73 15.93
CA TYR A 142 3.31 21.35 17.12
C TYR A 142 3.23 22.89 17.05
N GLU A 143 3.69 23.49 15.94
CA GLU A 143 3.61 24.94 15.75
C GLU A 143 2.16 25.44 15.74
N ARG A 144 1.24 24.71 15.14
CA ARG A 144 -0.19 25.02 15.21
C ARG A 144 -0.73 25.02 16.63
N ARG A 145 -0.39 24.00 17.42
CA ARG A 145 -0.81 23.90 18.85
C ARG A 145 -0.23 25.05 19.66
N LYS A 146 1.03 25.41 19.43
CA LYS A 146 1.70 26.53 20.07
C LYS A 146 1.03 27.86 19.71
N ALA A 147 0.74 28.11 18.43
CA ALA A 147 0.02 29.29 17.98
C ALA A 147 -1.38 29.38 18.59
N VAL A 148 -2.13 28.28 18.63
CA VAL A 148 -3.45 28.20 19.28
C VAL A 148 -3.33 28.54 20.76
N ARG A 149 -2.34 27.98 21.47
CA ARG A 149 -2.12 28.26 22.89
C ARG A 149 -1.85 29.74 23.14
N LEU A 150 -0.98 30.36 22.34
CA LEU A 150 -0.68 31.81 22.44
C LEU A 150 -1.93 32.65 22.15
N ASN A 151 -2.75 32.27 21.20
CA ASN A 151 -3.96 33.03 20.87
C ASN A 151 -5.10 32.90 21.89
N TYR A 152 -5.12 31.83 22.70
CA TYR A 152 -6.20 31.56 23.68
C TYR A 152 -5.79 31.71 25.14
N THR A 153 -4.51 31.99 25.43
CA THR A 153 -4.01 32.06 26.79
C THR A 153 -3.53 33.49 27.09
N ASP A 154 -3.86 34.01 28.26
CA ASP A 154 -3.29 35.24 28.78
C ASP A 154 -1.86 34.98 29.27
N MET A 155 -0.91 35.74 28.75
CA MET A 155 0.54 35.55 28.99
C MET A 155 0.95 35.79 30.45
N LEU A 156 0.18 36.60 31.20
CA LEU A 156 0.52 36.96 32.55
C LEU A 156 0.01 35.92 33.56
N THR A 157 -1.20 35.48 33.38
CA THR A 157 -1.92 34.60 34.33
C THR A 157 -1.92 33.14 33.93
N GLY A 158 -1.62 32.81 32.66
CA GLY A 158 -1.74 31.46 32.10
C GLY A 158 -3.18 30.99 31.93
N MET A 159 -4.18 31.80 32.23
CA MET A 159 -5.60 31.49 32.10
C MET A 159 -6.07 31.75 30.67
N GLY A 160 -7.33 31.32 30.37
CA GLY A 160 -7.96 31.64 29.10
C GLY A 160 -8.16 33.15 28.94
N ASN A 161 -7.74 33.67 27.77
CA ASN A 161 -7.93 35.08 27.45
C ASN A 161 -9.37 35.34 26.94
N LYS A 162 -9.69 36.58 26.59
CA LYS A 162 -10.98 37.01 26.08
C LYS A 162 -11.45 36.20 24.84
N PHE A 163 -10.50 35.82 23.97
CA PHE A 163 -10.83 35.00 22.81
C PHE A 163 -11.25 33.59 23.17
N LYS A 164 -10.54 32.94 24.12
CA LYS A 164 -10.93 31.63 24.64
C LYS A 164 -12.31 31.67 25.28
N MET A 165 -12.54 32.66 26.15
CA MET A 165 -13.82 32.84 26.81
C MET A 165 -14.99 32.94 25.81
N ARG A 166 -14.83 33.76 24.76
CA ARG A 166 -15.85 33.94 23.72
C ARG A 166 -16.11 32.65 22.96
N ASN A 167 -15.07 31.96 22.52
CA ASN A 167 -15.19 30.70 21.77
C ASN A 167 -15.83 29.58 22.61
N ASP A 168 -15.44 29.45 23.88
CA ASP A 168 -16.01 28.46 24.79
C ASP A 168 -17.51 28.79 25.11
N PHE A 169 -17.85 30.07 25.25
CA PHE A 169 -19.22 30.51 25.42
C PHE A 169 -20.10 30.19 24.20
N GLU A 170 -19.64 30.50 22.99
CA GLU A 170 -20.36 30.19 21.74
C GLU A 170 -20.60 28.68 21.61
N LYS A 171 -19.60 27.81 21.94
CA LYS A 171 -19.76 26.36 21.97
C LYS A 171 -20.75 25.88 23.02
N LEU A 172 -20.77 26.46 24.19
CA LEU A 172 -21.74 26.13 25.24
C LEU A 172 -23.18 26.49 24.84
N VAL A 173 -23.35 27.68 24.26
CA VAL A 173 -24.67 28.13 23.78
C VAL A 173 -25.16 27.18 22.68
N SER A 174 -24.33 26.86 21.69
CA SER A 174 -24.71 25.97 20.58
C SER A 174 -25.10 24.55 21.07
N LYS A 175 -24.38 24.01 22.04
CA LYS A 175 -24.70 22.69 22.62
C LYS A 175 -26.00 22.69 23.45
N ASN A 176 -26.39 23.80 24.03
CA ASN A 176 -27.55 23.88 24.87
C ASN A 176 -28.85 24.30 24.11
N GLN A 177 -28.72 24.70 22.84
CA GLN A 177 -29.90 24.99 22.01
C GLN A 177 -30.79 23.75 21.78
N ASP A 178 -30.20 22.54 21.84
CA ASP A 178 -30.91 21.27 21.64
C ASP A 178 -31.33 20.59 22.97
N SER A 179 -31.03 21.20 24.12
CA SER A 179 -31.32 20.61 25.44
C SER A 179 -32.52 21.30 26.08
N ASP A 180 -33.65 20.61 26.18
CA ASP A 180 -34.83 21.07 26.89
C ASP A 180 -34.53 21.39 28.38
N GLY A 181 -34.36 22.67 28.73
CA GLY A 181 -34.37 23.16 30.10
C GLY A 181 -33.00 23.34 30.79
N ALA A 182 -31.87 23.13 30.15
CA ALA A 182 -30.56 23.43 30.76
C ALA A 182 -30.15 24.90 30.54
N GLY A 183 -30.19 25.70 31.59
CA GLY A 183 -29.70 27.09 31.56
C GLY A 183 -28.18 27.18 31.70
N ILE A 184 -27.56 28.19 31.07
CA ILE A 184 -26.16 28.55 31.28
C ILE A 184 -26.12 29.74 32.24
N THR A 185 -25.37 29.60 33.34
CA THR A 185 -25.12 30.74 34.25
C THR A 185 -23.73 31.31 33.94
N PHE A 186 -23.66 32.63 33.75
CA PHE A 186 -22.41 33.35 33.49
C PHE A 186 -22.17 34.32 34.63
N GLY A 187 -20.93 34.31 35.19
CA GLY A 187 -20.48 35.19 36.22
C GLY A 187 -19.28 36.02 35.82
N VAL A 188 -19.25 37.29 36.18
CA VAL A 188 -18.09 38.18 35.99
C VAL A 188 -17.60 38.59 37.37
N VAL A 189 -16.27 38.51 37.59
CA VAL A 189 -15.61 38.95 38.80
C VAL A 189 -14.61 40.03 38.44
N ASP A 190 -14.63 41.15 39.11
CA ASP A 190 -13.71 42.24 38.95
C ASP A 190 -13.12 42.65 40.31
N ILE A 191 -11.90 43.19 40.32
CA ILE A 191 -11.26 43.65 41.54
C ILE A 191 -11.40 45.17 41.63
N ASP A 192 -12.12 45.62 42.65
CA ASP A 192 -12.33 47.03 42.91
C ASP A 192 -11.01 47.74 43.18
N PHE A 193 -10.84 48.92 42.57
CA PHE A 193 -9.66 49.77 42.71
C PHE A 193 -8.30 49.14 42.33
N PHE A 194 -8.30 48.08 41.47
CA PHE A 194 -7.09 47.37 41.05
C PHE A 194 -5.96 48.30 40.53
N LYS A 195 -6.28 49.33 39.74
CA LYS A 195 -5.32 50.34 39.28
C LYS A 195 -4.70 51.13 40.43
N SER A 196 -5.45 51.42 41.43
CA SER A 196 -5.01 52.16 42.61
C SER A 196 -4.08 51.31 43.48
N PHE A 197 -4.40 50.04 43.65
CA PHE A 197 -3.61 49.05 44.34
C PHE A 197 -2.23 48.84 43.67
N ASN A 198 -2.18 48.69 42.37
CA ASN A 198 -0.91 48.53 41.64
C ASN A 198 0.00 49.78 41.69
N ARG A 199 -0.57 50.99 41.66
CA ARG A 199 0.23 52.21 41.83
C ARG A 199 0.87 52.31 43.20
N ASN A 200 0.19 51.92 44.25
CA ASN A 200 0.65 52.01 45.62
C ASN A 200 1.58 50.85 46.03
N SER A 201 1.53 49.74 45.31
CA SER A 201 2.34 48.54 45.60
C SER A 201 3.65 48.46 44.79
N GLY A 202 4.01 49.50 44.02
CA GLY A 202 5.34 49.64 43.39
C GLY A 202 5.64 48.63 42.29
N ARG A 203 4.66 48.13 41.59
CA ARG A 203 4.80 47.22 40.41
C ARG A 203 4.30 47.85 39.15
#